data_d234704fda64ba02b5c28a2a7e4eb381
#
_entry.id   d234704fda64ba02b5c28a2a7e4eb381
#
_cell.length_a   1.000
_cell.length_b   1.000
_cell.length_c   1.000
_cell.angle_alpha   90.00
_cell.angle_beta   90.00
_cell.angle_gamma   90.00
#
_symmetry.space_group_name_H-M   'P 1'
#
loop_
_entity.id
_entity.type
_entity.pdbx_description
1 polymer ?
#
loop_
_entity_poly.entity_id
_entity_poly.type
_entity_poly.pdbx_seq_one_letter_code
_entity_poly.pdbx_strand_id
1 'polypeptide(L)'
;PAQGFQRGSVADMPLYPGDPLTPGVGATEDAVRIKREDAPTILKIPVLPISYGDAEKFLSALDGRVVPSNWRGSIPITYHVGGTDAAKVHMVVKSEWSLKTAYNVVAKMEGSQYPDQWVMRGNHHDGWVFGASDPISGHIAMMAEAKAIGELAKTGWKPKRTLVYLSWDAEEPMLLGSTEWVETHAAELKQKGLIY
;
A
#
# COMPACT_ATOMS: atom_id res chain seq x y z
N PRO A 1 18.10 -14.90 0.07
CA PRO A 1 19.44 -14.36 0.39
C PRO A 1 19.50 -13.91 1.84
N ALA A 2 20.66 -14.13 2.52
CA ALA A 2 20.80 -13.78 3.93
C ALA A 2 20.58 -12.27 4.21
N GLN A 3 20.93 -11.40 3.28
CA GLN A 3 20.72 -9.96 3.38
C GLN A 3 19.33 -9.50 2.91
N GLY A 4 18.51 -10.40 2.38
CA GLY A 4 17.16 -10.09 1.96
C GLY A 4 16.26 -9.80 3.17
N PHE A 5 15.44 -8.76 3.06
CA PHE A 5 14.39 -8.46 4.03
C PHE A 5 13.14 -8.00 3.29
N GLN A 6 11.99 -8.25 3.87
CA GLN A 6 10.73 -7.78 3.33
C GLN A 6 10.54 -6.32 3.73
N ARG A 7 10.15 -5.50 2.76
CA ARG A 7 9.72 -4.13 3.00
C ARG A 7 8.20 -4.09 3.08
N GLY A 8 7.68 -3.10 3.72
CA GLY A 8 6.25 -2.92 3.89
C GLY A 8 5.94 -1.83 4.90
N SER A 9 4.72 -1.34 4.90
CA SER A 9 4.24 -0.40 5.88
C SER A 9 4.11 -1.06 7.25
N VAL A 10 4.47 -0.32 8.29
CA VAL A 10 4.33 -0.77 9.67
C VAL A 10 3.19 0.01 10.31
N ALA A 11 1.96 -0.44 10.02
CA ALA A 11 0.74 0.16 10.52
C ALA A 11 -0.38 -0.90 10.54
N ASP A 12 -1.46 -0.62 11.25
CA ASP A 12 -2.62 -1.51 11.32
C ASP A 12 -3.60 -1.24 10.16
N MET A 13 -3.15 -1.51 8.94
CA MET A 13 -3.93 -1.34 7.73
C MET A 13 -5.26 -2.14 7.72
N PRO A 14 -5.35 -3.36 8.29
CA PRO A 14 -6.62 -4.07 8.39
C PRO A 14 -7.69 -3.32 9.21
N LEU A 15 -7.27 -2.46 10.14
CA LEU A 15 -8.20 -1.61 10.87
C LEU A 15 -8.70 -0.46 9.99
N TYR A 16 -7.79 0.19 9.27
CA TYR A 16 -8.10 1.30 8.39
C TYR A 16 -6.94 1.55 7.39
N PRO A 17 -7.16 1.48 6.06
CA PRO A 17 -6.18 1.89 5.05
C PRO A 17 -6.20 3.42 4.84
N GLY A 18 -5.25 3.95 4.09
CA GLY A 18 -5.18 5.37 3.78
C GLY A 18 -4.40 6.19 4.80
N ASP A 19 -4.55 7.51 4.75
CA ASP A 19 -3.86 8.43 5.65
C ASP A 19 -4.33 8.23 7.10
N PRO A 20 -3.44 7.82 8.01
CA PRO A 20 -3.80 7.62 9.42
C PRO A 20 -4.40 8.83 10.11
N LEU A 21 -4.18 10.02 9.58
CA LEU A 21 -4.63 11.28 10.19
C LEU A 21 -5.97 11.80 9.66
N THR A 22 -6.49 11.19 8.59
CA THR A 22 -7.79 11.57 7.99
C THR A 22 -8.74 10.39 7.82
N PRO A 23 -8.97 9.56 8.84
CA PRO A 23 -9.77 8.35 8.70
C PRO A 23 -11.20 8.66 8.20
N GLY A 24 -11.58 8.09 7.05
CA GLY A 24 -12.90 8.26 6.44
C GLY A 24 -13.11 9.58 5.70
N VAL A 25 -12.07 10.38 5.55
CA VAL A 25 -12.13 11.70 4.87
C VAL A 25 -10.89 11.84 4.00
N GLY A 26 -11.06 12.17 2.72
CA GLY A 26 -9.94 12.34 1.81
C GLY A 26 -8.91 13.35 2.31
N ALA A 27 -7.63 13.00 2.22
CA ALA A 27 -6.49 13.79 2.73
C ALA A 27 -6.16 14.98 1.82
N THR A 28 -7.13 15.83 1.55
CA THR A 28 -6.95 17.11 0.82
C THR A 28 -6.11 18.10 1.63
N GLU A 29 -5.66 19.18 1.00
CA GLU A 29 -4.85 20.20 1.66
C GLU A 29 -5.55 20.81 2.87
N ASP A 30 -6.86 21.03 2.77
CA ASP A 30 -7.73 21.62 3.79
C ASP A 30 -8.36 20.59 4.75
N ALA A 31 -8.05 19.30 4.61
CA ALA A 31 -8.60 18.26 5.46
C ALA A 31 -8.21 18.48 6.94
N VAL A 32 -9.18 18.31 7.82
CA VAL A 32 -8.94 18.34 9.27
C VAL A 32 -8.30 17.03 9.69
N ARG A 33 -7.09 17.09 10.21
CA ARG A 33 -6.31 15.93 10.63
C ARG A 33 -6.38 15.72 12.13
N ILE A 34 -6.57 14.46 12.52
CA ILE A 34 -6.41 14.07 13.94
C ILE A 34 -4.94 14.13 14.33
N LYS A 35 -4.66 14.15 15.62
CA LYS A 35 -3.28 14.08 16.10
C LYS A 35 -2.70 12.70 15.89
N ARG A 36 -1.39 12.63 15.66
CA ARG A 36 -0.68 11.36 15.44
C ARG A 36 -0.85 10.37 16.60
N GLU A 37 -0.82 10.87 17.84
CA GLU A 37 -1.02 10.05 19.05
C GLU A 37 -2.41 9.45 19.15
N ASP A 38 -3.41 10.05 18.47
CA ASP A 38 -4.80 9.60 18.44
C ASP A 38 -5.09 8.69 17.23
N ALA A 39 -4.16 8.58 16.27
CA ALA A 39 -4.33 7.76 15.07
C ALA A 39 -4.34 6.26 15.44
N PRO A 40 -5.44 5.54 15.19
CA PRO A 40 -5.58 4.15 15.65
C PRO A 40 -4.70 3.17 14.90
N THR A 41 -4.35 3.48 13.65
CA THR A 41 -3.55 2.61 12.78
C THR A 41 -2.05 2.77 12.94
N ILE A 42 -1.59 3.83 13.61
CA ILE A 42 -0.17 4.01 13.90
C ILE A 42 0.21 3.18 15.12
N LEU A 43 1.18 2.28 14.95
CA LEU A 43 1.66 1.43 16.03
C LEU A 43 2.31 2.26 17.15
N LYS A 44 2.09 1.82 18.39
CA LYS A 44 2.62 2.48 19.59
C LYS A 44 4.00 1.94 20.00
N ILE A 45 4.54 1.01 19.25
CA ILE A 45 5.88 0.44 19.44
C ILE A 45 6.76 0.73 18.23
N PRO A 46 8.08 0.89 18.39
CA PRO A 46 8.99 0.98 17.26
C PRO A 46 9.09 -0.36 16.55
N VAL A 47 9.10 -0.35 15.22
CA VAL A 47 9.26 -1.53 14.39
C VAL A 47 10.28 -1.25 13.29
N LEU A 48 11.16 -2.21 13.04
CA LEU A 48 12.17 -2.14 11.99
C LEU A 48 12.31 -3.52 11.35
N PRO A 49 11.99 -3.68 10.06
CA PRO A 49 12.29 -4.91 9.32
C PRO A 49 13.79 -5.13 9.23
N ILE A 50 14.22 -6.37 9.46
CA ILE A 50 15.64 -6.76 9.40
C ILE A 50 15.83 -7.95 8.45
N SER A 51 17.07 -8.16 8.00
CA SER A 51 17.43 -9.30 7.16
C SER A 51 17.43 -10.62 7.93
N TYR A 52 17.35 -11.73 7.19
CA TYR A 52 17.55 -13.06 7.79
C TYR A 52 18.91 -13.21 8.48
N GLY A 53 19.98 -12.64 7.86
CA GLY A 53 21.32 -12.69 8.44
C GLY A 53 21.47 -11.89 9.72
N ASP A 54 20.72 -10.80 9.87
CA ASP A 54 20.67 -10.06 11.11
C ASP A 54 19.80 -10.77 12.16
N ALA A 55 18.64 -11.29 11.74
CA ALA A 55 17.75 -12.05 12.60
C ALA A 55 18.42 -13.29 13.20
N GLU A 56 19.27 -13.99 12.43
CA GLU A 56 20.04 -15.14 12.90
C GLU A 56 20.90 -14.82 14.12
N LYS A 57 21.56 -13.66 14.12
CA LYS A 57 22.40 -13.21 15.24
C LYS A 57 21.58 -13.02 16.52
N PHE A 58 20.40 -12.41 16.41
CA PHE A 58 19.52 -12.20 17.56
C PHE A 58 18.92 -13.51 18.05
N LEU A 59 18.40 -14.33 17.13
CA LEU A 59 17.76 -15.60 17.48
C LEU A 59 18.74 -16.61 18.06
N SER A 60 19.97 -16.64 17.58
CA SER A 60 21.03 -17.50 18.13
C SER A 60 21.50 -17.09 19.53
N ALA A 61 21.27 -15.83 19.90
CA ALA A 61 21.61 -15.35 21.27
C ALA A 61 20.51 -15.66 22.28
N LEU A 62 19.36 -16.15 21.88
CA LEU A 62 18.30 -16.57 22.80
C LEU A 62 18.63 -17.93 23.41
N ASP A 63 18.50 -18.06 24.71
CA ASP A 63 18.90 -19.22 25.48
C ASP A 63 17.81 -19.79 26.41
N GLY A 64 16.58 -19.31 26.26
CA GLY A 64 15.43 -19.79 27.02
C GLY A 64 14.97 -21.19 26.58
N ARG A 65 13.73 -21.53 26.82
CA ARG A 65 13.17 -22.83 26.44
C ARG A 65 13.13 -23.02 24.91
N VAL A 66 13.51 -24.21 24.42
CA VAL A 66 13.38 -24.56 23.01
C VAL A 66 11.93 -24.47 22.57
N VAL A 67 11.67 -23.84 21.41
CA VAL A 67 10.32 -23.69 20.87
C VAL A 67 9.76 -25.01 20.30
N PRO A 68 8.44 -25.19 20.29
CA PRO A 68 7.79 -26.28 19.59
C PRO A 68 8.17 -26.31 18.11
N SER A 69 8.16 -27.48 17.49
CA SER A 69 8.59 -27.66 16.08
C SER A 69 7.80 -26.81 15.09
N ASN A 70 6.51 -26.58 15.35
CA ASN A 70 5.62 -25.76 14.53
C ASN A 70 5.82 -24.24 14.68
N TRP A 71 6.69 -23.81 15.58
CA TRP A 71 7.07 -22.38 15.75
C TRP A 71 8.41 -22.06 15.11
N ARG A 72 9.09 -23.06 14.56
CA ARG A 72 10.42 -22.87 13.96
C ARG A 72 10.33 -22.20 12.62
N GLY A 73 11.22 -21.27 12.37
CA GLY A 73 11.47 -20.71 11.04
C GLY A 73 12.45 -21.53 10.23
N SER A 74 12.92 -20.97 9.12
CA SER A 74 13.81 -21.63 8.15
C SER A 74 15.30 -21.39 8.38
N ILE A 75 15.69 -20.60 9.38
CA ILE A 75 17.09 -20.39 9.72
C ILE A 75 17.62 -21.68 10.40
N PRO A 76 18.81 -22.19 10.01
CA PRO A 76 19.34 -23.47 10.51
C PRO A 76 19.94 -23.36 11.91
N ILE A 77 19.13 -22.94 12.89
CA ILE A 77 19.50 -22.78 14.29
C ILE A 77 18.51 -23.52 15.20
N THR A 78 18.86 -23.71 16.46
CA THR A 78 17.87 -24.07 17.47
C THR A 78 17.15 -22.82 17.92
N TYR A 79 15.83 -22.82 17.77
CA TYR A 79 15.01 -21.67 18.17
C TYR A 79 14.64 -21.77 19.65
N HIS A 80 14.81 -20.68 20.38
CA HIS A 80 14.51 -20.53 21.80
C HIS A 80 13.48 -19.40 22.01
N VAL A 81 12.67 -19.49 23.07
CA VAL A 81 11.75 -18.42 23.49
C VAL A 81 12.41 -17.62 24.61
N GLY A 82 12.48 -16.31 24.43
CA GLY A 82 13.07 -15.42 25.42
C GLY A 82 14.59 -15.60 25.53
N GLY A 83 15.15 -15.05 26.58
CA GLY A 83 16.59 -15.09 26.82
C GLY A 83 16.90 -14.49 28.15
N THR A 84 18.16 -14.67 28.57
CA THR A 84 18.71 -13.99 29.72
C THR A 84 18.96 -12.51 29.43
N ASP A 85 19.33 -11.74 30.44
CA ASP A 85 19.73 -10.33 30.28
C ASP A 85 20.92 -10.11 29.34
N ALA A 86 21.59 -11.14 28.88
CA ALA A 86 22.66 -11.07 27.89
C ALA A 86 22.14 -10.81 26.46
N ALA A 87 20.91 -11.25 26.13
CA ALA A 87 20.29 -11.04 24.83
C ALA A 87 19.57 -9.68 24.77
N LYS A 88 20.33 -8.60 24.62
CA LYS A 88 19.82 -7.23 24.55
C LYS A 88 19.94 -6.65 23.13
N VAL A 89 18.90 -5.94 22.69
CA VAL A 89 18.88 -5.21 21.44
C VAL A 89 18.70 -3.72 21.71
N HIS A 90 19.54 -2.89 21.11
CA HIS A 90 19.33 -1.45 21.07
C HIS A 90 18.83 -1.08 19.69
N MET A 91 17.61 -0.56 19.61
CA MET A 91 16.98 -0.14 18.37
C MET A 91 16.70 1.36 18.37
N VAL A 92 17.06 2.03 17.27
CA VAL A 92 16.73 3.46 17.05
C VAL A 92 15.98 3.56 15.74
N VAL A 93 14.74 4.02 15.81
CA VAL A 93 13.89 4.29 14.64
C VAL A 93 13.62 5.80 14.57
N LYS A 94 13.98 6.40 13.45
CA LYS A 94 13.69 7.82 13.18
C LYS A 94 12.82 7.88 11.93
N SER A 95 11.65 8.50 12.05
CA SER A 95 10.67 8.63 10.96
C SER A 95 10.49 10.11 10.59
N GLU A 96 10.38 10.38 9.30
CA GLU A 96 9.95 11.67 8.77
C GLU A 96 8.41 11.70 8.76
N TRP A 97 7.83 12.68 9.44
CA TRP A 97 6.38 12.81 9.65
C TRP A 97 5.77 14.01 8.92
N SER A 98 6.49 14.65 8.03
CA SER A 98 5.93 15.74 7.23
C SER A 98 4.93 15.21 6.21
N LEU A 99 3.94 16.03 5.89
CA LEU A 99 3.02 15.75 4.79
C LEU A 99 3.77 15.76 3.47
N LYS A 100 3.43 14.83 2.60
CA LYS A 100 3.95 14.72 1.23
C LYS A 100 2.79 14.70 0.25
N THR A 101 2.97 15.30 -0.90
CA THR A 101 1.98 15.25 -1.96
C THR A 101 2.06 13.93 -2.70
N ALA A 102 0.94 13.22 -2.81
CA ALA A 102 0.76 12.08 -3.69
C ALA A 102 0.08 12.52 -4.99
N TYR A 103 0.45 11.90 -6.12
CA TYR A 103 -0.02 12.30 -7.45
C TYR A 103 -0.73 11.13 -8.14
N ASN A 104 -2.04 11.09 -8.05
CA ASN A 104 -2.83 10.15 -8.85
C ASN A 104 -3.04 10.68 -10.28
N VAL A 105 -3.00 9.79 -11.25
CA VAL A 105 -3.35 10.14 -12.64
C VAL A 105 -4.70 9.51 -12.98
N VAL A 106 -5.64 10.33 -13.43
CA VAL A 106 -6.98 9.89 -13.81
C VAL A 106 -7.22 10.22 -15.28
N ALA A 107 -7.47 9.19 -16.09
CA ALA A 107 -7.86 9.34 -17.49
C ALA A 107 -9.29 8.85 -17.68
N LYS A 108 -10.13 9.66 -18.35
CA LYS A 108 -11.56 9.38 -18.52
C LYS A 108 -11.93 9.44 -19.99
N MET A 109 -12.68 8.45 -20.47
CA MET A 109 -13.34 8.45 -21.77
C MET A 109 -14.84 8.32 -21.56
N GLU A 110 -15.60 9.35 -21.92
CA GLU A 110 -17.03 9.42 -21.68
C GLU A 110 -17.81 8.42 -22.54
N GLY A 111 -18.77 7.75 -21.91
CA GLY A 111 -19.65 6.79 -22.54
C GLY A 111 -20.67 7.42 -23.47
N SER A 112 -20.96 6.76 -24.59
CA SER A 112 -21.89 7.27 -25.62
C SER A 112 -23.37 7.00 -25.32
N GLN A 113 -23.68 6.03 -24.46
CA GLN A 113 -25.05 5.62 -24.11
C GLN A 113 -25.36 5.74 -22.64
N TYR A 114 -24.40 5.40 -21.78
CA TYR A 114 -24.55 5.38 -20.33
C TYR A 114 -23.38 6.13 -19.67
N PRO A 115 -23.27 7.46 -19.83
CA PRO A 115 -22.13 8.24 -19.35
C PRO A 115 -21.98 8.23 -17.82
N ASP A 116 -23.07 8.00 -17.09
CA ASP A 116 -23.08 7.91 -15.62
C ASP A 116 -22.79 6.52 -15.08
N GLN A 117 -22.59 5.52 -15.95
CA GLN A 117 -22.14 4.20 -15.57
C GLN A 117 -20.63 4.09 -15.84
N TRP A 118 -19.84 3.95 -14.79
CA TRP A 118 -18.39 3.94 -14.88
C TRP A 118 -17.83 2.53 -14.82
N VAL A 119 -16.97 2.21 -15.76
CA VAL A 119 -16.08 1.05 -15.72
C VAL A 119 -14.71 1.56 -15.31
N MET A 120 -14.31 1.25 -14.10
CA MET A 120 -13.06 1.75 -13.51
C MET A 120 -12.00 0.67 -13.52
N ARG A 121 -10.79 1.05 -13.89
CA ARG A 121 -9.61 0.20 -13.83
C ARG A 121 -8.43 0.97 -13.29
N GLY A 122 -7.83 0.46 -12.23
CA GLY A 122 -6.71 1.10 -11.56
C GLY A 122 -5.55 0.16 -11.30
N ASN A 123 -4.37 0.73 -11.21
CA ASN A 123 -3.16 0.09 -10.73
C ASN A 123 -2.25 1.16 -10.16
N HIS A 124 -1.43 0.81 -9.16
CA HIS A 124 -0.48 1.78 -8.63
C HIS A 124 0.79 1.88 -9.48
N HIS A 125 1.57 2.93 -9.24
CA HIS A 125 2.80 3.20 -9.97
C HIS A 125 4.00 3.49 -9.06
N ASP A 126 3.80 3.59 -7.77
CA ASP A 126 4.89 3.64 -6.79
C ASP A 126 5.40 2.24 -6.44
N GLY A 127 6.57 2.14 -5.89
CA GLY A 127 7.18 0.88 -5.49
C GLY A 127 8.29 1.07 -4.48
N TRP A 128 8.55 0.05 -3.66
CA TRP A 128 9.61 0.09 -2.65
C TRP A 128 11.02 0.22 -3.25
N VAL A 129 11.23 -0.33 -4.43
CA VAL A 129 12.50 -0.32 -5.15
C VAL A 129 12.27 -0.20 -6.66
N PHE A 130 12.70 -1.16 -7.47
CA PHE A 130 12.57 -1.11 -8.93
C PHE A 130 11.17 -1.46 -9.46
N GLY A 131 10.34 -2.10 -8.68
CA GLY A 131 8.94 -2.33 -8.98
C GLY A 131 8.63 -3.17 -10.21
N ALA A 132 9.52 -4.03 -10.68
CA ALA A 132 9.35 -4.75 -11.95
C ALA A 132 8.13 -5.67 -11.98
N SER A 133 7.81 -6.32 -10.87
CA SER A 133 6.58 -7.11 -10.70
C SER A 133 5.48 -6.25 -10.06
N ASP A 134 5.79 -5.65 -8.92
CA ASP A 134 4.93 -4.83 -8.12
C ASP A 134 5.46 -3.37 -8.12
N PRO A 135 4.79 -2.44 -8.86
CA PRO A 135 3.49 -2.53 -9.55
C PRO A 135 3.55 -2.70 -11.08
N ILE A 136 4.74 -2.68 -11.71
CA ILE A 136 4.88 -2.45 -13.15
C ILE A 136 4.16 -3.51 -13.98
N SER A 137 4.10 -4.77 -13.53
CA SER A 137 3.41 -5.84 -14.28
C SER A 137 1.93 -5.54 -14.52
N GLY A 138 1.20 -5.08 -13.50
CA GLY A 138 -0.20 -4.68 -13.62
C GLY A 138 -0.36 -3.34 -14.33
N HIS A 139 0.52 -2.39 -14.03
CA HIS A 139 0.48 -1.06 -14.61
C HIS A 139 0.67 -1.07 -16.14
N ILE A 140 1.63 -1.87 -16.64
CA ILE A 140 1.85 -2.05 -18.09
C ILE A 140 0.61 -2.64 -18.76
N ALA A 141 -0.06 -3.61 -18.14
CA ALA A 141 -1.28 -4.20 -18.68
C ALA A 141 -2.39 -3.16 -18.83
N MET A 142 -2.60 -2.32 -17.82
CA MET A 142 -3.55 -1.21 -17.87
C MET A 142 -3.17 -0.19 -18.95
N MET A 143 -1.91 0.19 -19.06
CA MET A 143 -1.41 1.13 -20.07
C MET A 143 -1.57 0.57 -21.48
N ALA A 144 -1.32 -0.72 -21.70
CA ALA A 144 -1.50 -1.38 -22.99
C ALA A 144 -2.99 -1.37 -23.42
N GLU A 145 -3.89 -1.65 -22.49
CA GLU A 145 -5.32 -1.56 -22.72
C GLU A 145 -5.75 -0.13 -23.06
N ALA A 146 -5.36 0.85 -22.24
CA ALA A 146 -5.68 2.26 -22.46
C ALA A 146 -5.18 2.73 -23.84
N LYS A 147 -3.98 2.30 -24.26
CA LYS A 147 -3.45 2.57 -25.60
C LYS A 147 -4.33 1.96 -26.68
N ALA A 148 -4.70 0.69 -26.56
CA ALA A 148 -5.55 0.01 -27.57
C ALA A 148 -6.93 0.68 -27.71
N ILE A 149 -7.54 1.05 -26.59
CA ILE A 149 -8.80 1.81 -26.55
C ILE A 149 -8.63 3.19 -27.21
N GLY A 150 -7.52 3.87 -26.93
CA GLY A 150 -7.19 5.15 -27.57
C GLY A 150 -7.04 5.06 -29.09
N GLU A 151 -6.39 4.00 -29.62
CA GLU A 151 -6.29 3.76 -31.06
C GLU A 151 -7.67 3.44 -31.66
N LEU A 152 -8.48 2.64 -30.99
CA LEU A 152 -9.84 2.32 -31.42
C LEU A 152 -10.72 3.60 -31.48
N ALA A 153 -10.58 4.50 -30.53
CA ALA A 153 -11.30 5.78 -30.50
C ALA A 153 -10.98 6.66 -31.70
N LYS A 154 -9.78 6.61 -32.27
CA LYS A 154 -9.40 7.35 -33.49
C LYS A 154 -10.21 6.92 -34.73
N THR A 155 -10.79 5.72 -34.72
CA THR A 155 -11.67 5.23 -35.78
C THR A 155 -13.12 5.75 -35.67
N GLY A 156 -13.42 6.57 -34.67
CA GLY A 156 -14.77 7.04 -34.35
C GLY A 156 -15.55 6.17 -33.39
N TRP A 157 -14.96 5.05 -32.94
CA TRP A 157 -15.58 4.22 -31.91
C TRP A 157 -15.64 4.93 -30.55
N LYS A 158 -16.74 4.70 -29.83
CA LYS A 158 -16.90 5.17 -28.44
C LYS A 158 -17.42 4.04 -27.55
N PRO A 159 -16.98 3.96 -26.31
CA PRO A 159 -17.53 3.01 -25.36
C PRO A 159 -18.98 3.34 -25.05
N LYS A 160 -19.80 2.34 -24.71
CA LYS A 160 -21.17 2.59 -24.26
C LYS A 160 -21.21 3.22 -22.87
N ARG A 161 -20.32 2.82 -22.00
CA ARG A 161 -20.15 3.32 -20.63
C ARG A 161 -18.86 4.12 -20.52
N THR A 162 -18.79 5.00 -19.55
CA THR A 162 -17.57 5.76 -19.28
C THR A 162 -16.47 4.84 -18.78
N LEU A 163 -15.31 4.89 -19.43
CA LEU A 163 -14.10 4.22 -18.98
C LEU A 163 -13.28 5.19 -18.14
N VAL A 164 -12.78 4.71 -16.98
CA VAL A 164 -11.94 5.51 -16.08
C VAL A 164 -10.69 4.68 -15.75
N TYR A 165 -9.54 5.16 -16.17
CA TYR A 165 -8.24 4.60 -15.85
C TYR A 165 -7.60 5.40 -14.72
N LEU A 166 -7.11 4.72 -13.71
CA LEU A 166 -6.61 5.31 -12.48
C LEU A 166 -5.21 4.77 -12.19
N SER A 167 -4.23 5.65 -12.15
CA SER A 167 -2.86 5.31 -11.77
C SER A 167 -2.59 5.89 -10.39
N TRP A 168 -2.46 5.01 -9.41
CA TRP A 168 -2.38 5.37 -8.00
C TRP A 168 -0.94 5.61 -7.56
N ASP A 169 -0.72 6.69 -6.83
CA ASP A 169 0.52 6.95 -6.10
C ASP A 169 0.40 6.47 -4.65
N ALA A 170 1.52 6.24 -4.01
CA ALA A 170 1.61 5.92 -2.59
C ALA A 170 0.68 4.77 -2.14
N GLU A 171 0.61 3.72 -2.95
CA GLU A 171 -0.11 2.48 -2.60
C GLU A 171 0.63 1.72 -1.50
N GLU A 172 1.94 1.56 -1.70
CA GLU A 172 2.83 0.79 -0.83
C GLU A 172 2.78 1.21 0.65
N PRO A 173 2.72 2.52 0.98
CA PRO A 173 2.57 2.96 2.36
C PRO A 173 1.12 3.02 2.84
N MET A 174 0.31 2.00 2.72
CA MET A 174 -1.07 1.89 3.24
C MET A 174 -2.20 2.22 2.24
N LEU A 175 -2.04 1.98 0.96
CA LEU A 175 -3.06 2.22 -0.07
C LEU A 175 -3.51 3.69 -0.15
N LEU A 176 -2.60 4.64 0.10
CA LEU A 176 -2.96 6.04 0.27
C LEU A 176 -3.66 6.62 -0.96
N GLY A 177 -3.06 6.53 -2.14
CA GLY A 177 -3.59 7.19 -3.33
C GLY A 177 -5.01 6.78 -3.69
N SER A 178 -5.32 5.50 -3.65
CA SER A 178 -6.65 4.98 -3.97
C SER A 178 -7.67 5.30 -2.88
N THR A 179 -7.30 5.12 -1.61
CA THR A 179 -8.20 5.36 -0.48
C THR A 179 -8.61 6.83 -0.41
N GLU A 180 -7.62 7.72 -0.40
CA GLU A 180 -7.87 9.16 -0.28
C GLU A 180 -8.66 9.72 -1.47
N TRP A 181 -8.40 9.18 -2.68
CA TRP A 181 -9.17 9.57 -3.86
C TRP A 181 -10.63 9.12 -3.75
N VAL A 182 -10.89 7.88 -3.34
CA VAL A 182 -12.26 7.36 -3.16
C VAL A 182 -13.00 8.13 -2.08
N GLU A 183 -12.36 8.45 -0.97
CA GLU A 183 -12.95 9.22 0.11
C GLU A 183 -13.29 10.65 -0.33
N THR A 184 -12.38 11.30 -1.06
CA THR A 184 -12.63 12.63 -1.64
C THR A 184 -13.80 12.63 -2.61
N HIS A 185 -13.98 11.57 -3.41
CA HIS A 185 -15.01 11.47 -4.43
C HIS A 185 -16.22 10.63 -4.02
N ALA A 186 -16.34 10.27 -2.74
CA ALA A 186 -17.36 9.34 -2.26
C ALA A 186 -18.81 9.75 -2.61
N ALA A 187 -19.12 11.05 -2.56
CA ALA A 187 -20.44 11.56 -2.93
C ALA A 187 -20.74 11.40 -4.42
N GLU A 188 -19.76 11.66 -5.29
CA GLU A 188 -19.87 11.46 -6.73
C GLU A 188 -20.02 9.98 -7.07
N LEU A 189 -19.14 9.14 -6.52
CA LEU A 189 -19.11 7.69 -6.80
C LEU A 189 -20.42 7.00 -6.40
N LYS A 190 -21.07 7.43 -5.33
CA LYS A 190 -22.39 6.91 -4.93
C LYS A 190 -23.49 7.20 -5.96
N GLN A 191 -23.34 8.23 -6.79
CA GLN A 191 -24.30 8.59 -7.83
C GLN A 191 -24.02 7.88 -9.15
N LYS A 192 -22.83 7.30 -9.33
CA LYS A 192 -22.45 6.57 -10.53
C LYS A 192 -22.77 5.09 -10.41
N GLY A 193 -23.27 4.49 -11.46
CA GLY A 193 -23.42 3.04 -11.56
C GLY A 193 -22.04 2.42 -11.79
N LEU A 194 -21.41 1.92 -10.72
CA LEU A 194 -20.11 1.25 -10.82
C LEU A 194 -20.27 -0.18 -11.32
N ILE A 195 -19.52 -0.54 -12.34
CA ILE A 195 -19.48 -1.89 -12.92
C ILE A 195 -18.04 -2.35 -12.88
N TYR A 196 -17.81 -3.51 -12.26
CA TYR A 196 -16.51 -4.17 -12.16
C TYR A 196 -16.22 -5.02 -13.38
#